data_9148a67a9e6954d98ef173562411aa89
#
_entry.id   9148a67a9e6954d98ef173562411aa89
#
_cell.length_a   1.000
_cell.length_b   1.000
_cell.length_c   1.000
_cell.angle_alpha   90.00
_cell.angle_beta   90.00
_cell.angle_gamma   90.00
#
_symmetry.space_group_name_H-M   'P 1'
#
loop_
_entity.id
_entity.type
_entity.pdbx_description
1 polymer ?
#
loop_
_entity_poly.entity_id
_entity_poly.type
_entity_poly.pdbx_seq_one_letter_code
_entity_poly.pdbx_strand_id
1 'polypeptide(L)'
;ALCEKVEEIAEREVTNSNEWNAFSKEIEDIQKEWKTIGFASKKENQKIYDRFRAACDKFHGRKRDFYTEYKDSINSNLEKKIALCEAAEALKSSTEWKKATDQFINLQKQWKEIGAVPRKKSEQLWKRFRAACDEFFAERDKNAKPENDFYGNLKAKQRLIEEIKAY
;
A
#
# COMPACT_ATOMS: atom_id res chain seq x y z
N ALA A 1 -8.58 1.31 -39.32
CA ALA A 1 -8.54 0.02 -38.64
C ALA A 1 -7.56 0.00 -37.45
N LEU A 2 -6.24 0.17 -37.68
CA LEU A 2 -5.28 0.16 -36.58
C LEU A 2 -5.42 1.38 -35.68
N CYS A 3 -5.71 2.56 -36.24
CA CYS A 3 -5.96 3.77 -35.45
C CYS A 3 -7.13 3.60 -34.51
N GLU A 4 -8.21 2.98 -34.96
CA GLU A 4 -9.39 2.73 -34.16
C GLU A 4 -9.09 1.78 -33.00
N LYS A 5 -8.26 0.77 -33.23
CA LYS A 5 -7.84 -0.16 -32.16
C LYS A 5 -7.04 0.54 -31.08
N VAL A 6 -6.10 1.39 -31.46
CA VAL A 6 -5.28 2.15 -30.48
C VAL A 6 -6.14 3.19 -29.76
N GLU A 7 -7.03 3.87 -30.46
CA GLU A 7 -7.93 4.83 -29.84
C GLU A 7 -8.86 4.16 -28.82
N GLU A 8 -9.37 2.97 -29.14
CA GLU A 8 -10.18 2.18 -28.21
C GLU A 8 -9.37 1.80 -26.97
N ILE A 9 -8.13 1.34 -27.16
CA ILE A 9 -7.25 1.00 -26.04
C ILE A 9 -6.94 2.24 -25.19
N ALA A 10 -6.74 3.39 -25.81
CA ALA A 10 -6.46 4.65 -25.12
C ALA A 10 -7.64 5.14 -24.26
N GLU A 11 -8.86 4.71 -24.57
CA GLU A 11 -10.06 5.06 -23.81
C GLU A 11 -10.47 4.02 -22.77
N ARG A 12 -9.85 2.83 -22.75
CA ARG A 12 -10.19 1.78 -21.79
C ARG A 12 -9.93 2.23 -20.37
N GLU A 13 -10.80 1.83 -19.46
CA GLU A 13 -10.55 1.98 -18.04
C GLU A 13 -9.49 0.98 -17.59
N VAL A 14 -8.53 1.45 -16.79
CA VAL A 14 -7.43 0.63 -16.30
C VAL A 14 -7.35 0.80 -14.78
N THR A 15 -7.41 -0.31 -14.06
CA THR A 15 -7.47 -0.31 -12.60
C THR A 15 -6.18 -0.83 -11.94
N ASN A 16 -5.31 -1.53 -12.69
CA ASN A 16 -4.11 -2.13 -12.12
C ASN A 16 -2.95 -2.15 -13.11
N SER A 17 -1.75 -2.40 -12.61
CA SER A 17 -0.52 -2.43 -13.41
C SER A 17 -0.47 -3.57 -14.43
N ASN A 18 -1.11 -4.70 -14.14
CA ASN A 18 -1.14 -5.82 -15.07
C ASN A 18 -1.91 -5.48 -16.35
N GLU A 19 -3.01 -4.74 -16.21
CA GLU A 19 -3.78 -4.24 -17.35
C GLU A 19 -2.96 -3.25 -18.19
N TRP A 20 -2.22 -2.34 -17.55
CA TRP A 20 -1.33 -1.43 -18.27
C TRP A 20 -0.28 -2.19 -19.07
N ASN A 21 0.31 -3.22 -18.50
CA ASN A 21 1.32 -4.04 -19.17
C ASN A 21 0.72 -4.81 -20.36
N ALA A 22 -0.46 -5.40 -20.17
CA ALA A 22 -1.17 -6.11 -21.24
C ALA A 22 -1.53 -5.18 -22.39
N PHE A 23 -2.07 -4.01 -22.10
CA PHE A 23 -2.46 -3.04 -23.12
C PHE A 23 -1.26 -2.42 -23.81
N SER A 24 -0.16 -2.21 -23.10
CA SER A 24 1.10 -1.76 -23.69
C SER A 24 1.60 -2.75 -24.73
N LYS A 25 1.51 -4.05 -24.46
CA LYS A 25 1.88 -5.10 -25.39
C LYS A 25 0.98 -5.11 -26.62
N GLU A 26 -0.32 -4.93 -26.43
CA GLU A 26 -1.28 -4.81 -27.56
C GLU A 26 -0.87 -3.64 -28.47
N ILE A 27 -0.52 -2.50 -27.90
CA ILE A 27 -0.08 -1.33 -28.67
C ILE A 27 1.24 -1.58 -29.37
N GLU A 28 2.21 -2.23 -28.74
CA GLU A 28 3.47 -2.62 -29.37
C GLU A 28 3.23 -3.55 -30.58
N ASP A 29 2.34 -4.50 -30.45
CA ASP A 29 1.98 -5.41 -31.54
C ASP A 29 1.33 -4.65 -32.70
N ILE A 30 0.46 -3.70 -32.40
CA ILE A 30 -0.17 -2.83 -33.39
C ILE A 30 0.87 -1.95 -34.08
N GLN A 31 1.84 -1.42 -33.35
CA GLN A 31 2.94 -0.62 -33.92
C GLN A 31 3.79 -1.46 -34.88
N LYS A 32 4.05 -2.71 -34.54
CA LYS A 32 4.77 -3.64 -35.43
C LYS A 32 3.98 -3.91 -36.69
N GLU A 33 2.70 -4.15 -36.58
CA GLU A 33 1.80 -4.36 -37.71
C GLU A 33 1.73 -3.11 -38.58
N TRP A 34 1.71 -1.93 -38.00
CA TRP A 34 1.74 -0.64 -38.70
C TRP A 34 2.95 -0.53 -39.64
N LYS A 35 4.10 -0.96 -39.15
CA LYS A 35 5.36 -0.89 -39.94
C LYS A 35 5.35 -1.84 -41.14
N THR A 36 4.54 -2.90 -41.13
CA THR A 36 4.44 -3.86 -42.22
C THR A 36 3.49 -3.40 -43.32
N ILE A 37 2.66 -2.41 -43.04
CA ILE A 37 1.71 -1.88 -44.01
C ILE A 37 2.41 -0.85 -44.90
N GLY A 38 2.23 -0.96 -46.21
CA GLY A 38 2.83 -0.04 -47.19
C GLY A 38 2.24 1.37 -47.10
N PHE A 39 2.86 2.29 -47.81
CA PHE A 39 2.46 3.69 -47.82
C PHE A 39 1.16 3.92 -48.59
N ALA A 40 0.25 4.74 -48.02
CA ALA A 40 -0.85 5.37 -48.72
C ALA A 40 -0.33 6.64 -49.46
N SER A 41 -1.20 7.50 -49.97
CA SER A 41 -0.76 8.78 -50.49
C SER A 41 -0.09 9.60 -49.38
N LYS A 42 0.90 10.40 -49.75
CA LYS A 42 1.71 11.18 -48.81
C LYS A 42 0.87 12.01 -47.82
N LYS A 43 -0.21 12.61 -48.33
CA LYS A 43 -1.11 13.47 -47.57
C LYS A 43 -1.97 12.68 -46.59
N GLU A 44 -2.53 11.56 -47.03
CA GLU A 44 -3.33 10.66 -46.19
C GLU A 44 -2.47 9.92 -45.17
N ASN A 45 -1.27 9.55 -45.58
CA ASN A 45 -0.32 8.87 -44.70
C ASN A 45 0.07 9.74 -43.50
N GLN A 46 0.26 11.05 -43.74
CA GLN A 46 0.57 11.98 -42.66
C GLN A 46 -0.60 12.11 -41.69
N LYS A 47 -1.82 12.23 -42.19
CA LYS A 47 -3.02 12.34 -41.36
C LYS A 47 -3.24 11.11 -40.50
N ILE A 48 -3.10 9.93 -41.09
CA ILE A 48 -3.27 8.64 -40.42
C ILE A 48 -2.17 8.45 -39.38
N TYR A 49 -0.95 8.79 -39.71
CA TYR A 49 0.20 8.72 -38.82
C TYR A 49 -0.01 9.65 -37.60
N ASP A 50 -0.43 10.88 -37.83
CA ASP A 50 -0.69 11.84 -36.75
C ASP A 50 -1.79 11.36 -35.83
N ARG A 51 -2.85 10.78 -36.38
CA ARG A 51 -3.96 10.18 -35.63
C ARG A 51 -3.49 9.01 -34.77
N PHE A 52 -2.70 8.12 -35.36
CA PHE A 52 -2.14 6.95 -34.68
C PHE A 52 -1.22 7.36 -33.54
N ARG A 53 -0.33 8.30 -33.82
CA ARG A 53 0.60 8.82 -32.83
C ARG A 53 -0.10 9.51 -31.67
N ALA A 54 -1.13 10.31 -31.98
CA ALA A 54 -1.93 10.99 -30.95
C ALA A 54 -2.58 10.00 -30.01
N ALA A 55 -3.15 8.90 -30.52
CA ALA A 55 -3.74 7.85 -29.71
C ALA A 55 -2.70 7.12 -28.85
N CYS A 56 -1.53 6.80 -29.39
CA CYS A 56 -0.43 6.20 -28.65
C CYS A 56 0.07 7.13 -27.54
N ASP A 57 0.24 8.41 -27.85
CA ASP A 57 0.70 9.42 -26.89
C ASP A 57 -0.31 9.58 -25.75
N LYS A 58 -1.59 9.58 -26.05
CA LYS A 58 -2.66 9.62 -25.05
C LYS A 58 -2.59 8.41 -24.11
N PHE A 59 -2.42 7.22 -24.65
CA PHE A 59 -2.28 6.00 -23.84
C PHE A 59 -1.05 6.07 -22.95
N HIS A 60 0.11 6.39 -23.51
CA HIS A 60 1.35 6.47 -22.74
C HIS A 60 1.32 7.60 -21.68
N GLY A 61 0.64 8.71 -21.97
CA GLY A 61 0.41 9.79 -21.02
C GLY A 61 -0.44 9.32 -19.83
N ARG A 62 -1.54 8.63 -20.09
CA ARG A 62 -2.40 8.05 -19.05
C ARG A 62 -1.65 7.02 -18.22
N LYS A 63 -0.87 6.16 -18.86
CA LYS A 63 -0.04 5.16 -18.17
C LYS A 63 0.96 5.84 -17.24
N ARG A 64 1.66 6.87 -17.73
CA ARG A 64 2.62 7.64 -16.93
C ARG A 64 1.94 8.29 -15.73
N ASP A 65 0.77 8.90 -15.92
CA ASP A 65 0.01 9.53 -14.84
C ASP A 65 -0.41 8.50 -13.79
N PHE A 66 -0.87 7.34 -14.21
CA PHE A 66 -1.21 6.23 -13.30
C PHE A 66 -0.01 5.84 -12.45
N TYR A 67 1.15 5.62 -13.04
CA TYR A 67 2.34 5.22 -12.29
C TYR A 67 2.87 6.34 -11.40
N THR A 68 2.72 7.60 -11.79
CA THR A 68 3.07 8.75 -10.97
C THR A 68 2.18 8.80 -9.72
N GLU A 69 0.87 8.69 -9.90
CA GLU A 69 -0.09 8.65 -8.79
C GLU A 69 0.14 7.44 -7.88
N TYR A 70 0.42 6.29 -8.47
CA TYR A 70 0.72 5.06 -7.73
C TYR A 70 1.98 5.22 -6.88
N LYS A 71 3.04 5.78 -7.47
CA LYS A 71 4.29 6.06 -6.77
C LYS A 71 4.09 7.07 -5.65
N ASP A 72 3.33 8.13 -5.90
CA ASP A 72 3.02 9.16 -4.90
C ASP A 72 2.19 8.56 -3.75
N SER A 73 1.24 7.70 -4.07
CA SER A 73 0.44 6.98 -3.08
C SER A 73 1.31 6.09 -2.20
N ILE A 74 2.23 5.33 -2.80
CA ILE A 74 3.17 4.48 -2.07
C ILE A 74 4.09 5.32 -1.17
N ASN A 75 4.61 6.43 -1.67
CA ASN A 75 5.46 7.32 -0.89
C ASN A 75 4.68 7.96 0.26
N SER A 76 3.45 8.38 0.03
CA SER A 76 2.56 8.91 1.07
C SER A 76 2.28 7.86 2.14
N ASN A 77 2.00 6.62 1.75
CA ASN A 77 1.78 5.52 2.68
C ASN A 77 3.04 5.23 3.51
N LEU A 78 4.20 5.29 2.86
CA LEU A 78 5.49 5.11 3.52
C LEU A 78 5.71 6.18 4.60
N GLU A 79 5.48 7.46 4.28
CA GLU A 79 5.60 8.57 5.22
C GLU A 79 4.64 8.41 6.40
N LYS A 80 3.41 8.00 6.15
CA LYS A 80 2.40 7.75 7.20
C LYS A 80 2.85 6.63 8.14
N LYS A 81 3.37 5.54 7.61
CA LYS A 81 3.86 4.43 8.43
C LYS A 81 5.10 4.83 9.25
N ILE A 82 6.01 5.59 8.68
CA ILE A 82 7.16 6.13 9.40
C ILE A 82 6.69 7.01 10.56
N ALA A 83 5.72 7.89 10.30
CA ALA A 83 5.15 8.76 11.34
C ALA A 83 4.51 7.94 12.47
N LEU A 84 3.82 6.85 12.15
CA LEU A 84 3.26 5.96 13.16
C LEU A 84 4.34 5.23 13.97
N CYS A 85 5.43 4.82 13.33
CA CYS A 85 6.59 4.24 14.03
C CYS A 85 7.20 5.25 15.00
N GLU A 86 7.39 6.48 14.57
CA GLU A 86 7.94 7.56 15.40
C GLU A 86 7.01 7.88 16.58
N ALA A 87 5.71 7.93 16.34
CA ALA A 87 4.70 8.14 17.38
C ALA A 87 4.72 7.02 18.41
N ALA A 88 4.80 5.77 17.95
CA ALA A 88 4.87 4.60 18.83
C ALA A 88 6.17 4.62 19.66
N GLU A 89 7.28 4.95 19.05
CA GLU A 89 8.58 5.06 19.74
C GLU A 89 8.58 6.19 20.79
N ALA A 90 7.92 7.30 20.51
CA ALA A 90 7.75 8.38 21.47
C ALA A 90 6.86 7.98 22.65
N LEU A 91 5.85 7.13 22.42
CA LEU A 91 4.92 6.69 23.45
C LEU A 91 5.42 5.51 24.28
N LYS A 92 6.37 4.73 23.79
CA LYS A 92 6.82 3.50 24.46
C LYS A 92 7.39 3.72 25.86
N SER A 93 7.88 4.93 26.16
CA SER A 93 8.41 5.32 27.47
C SER A 93 7.37 6.00 28.35
N SER A 94 6.13 6.14 27.90
CA SER A 94 5.07 6.80 28.67
C SER A 94 4.68 5.99 29.90
N THR A 95 4.44 6.68 31.00
CA THR A 95 3.93 6.09 32.24
C THR A 95 2.44 6.30 32.44
N GLU A 96 1.79 7.02 31.54
CA GLU A 96 0.34 7.18 31.50
C GLU A 96 -0.30 5.94 30.84
N TRP A 97 -0.29 4.82 31.53
CA TRP A 97 -0.57 3.50 30.97
C TRP A 97 -1.90 3.40 30.22
N LYS A 98 -2.97 3.91 30.80
CA LYS A 98 -4.30 3.86 30.18
C LYS A 98 -4.38 4.69 28.92
N LYS A 99 -3.92 5.94 29.00
CA LYS A 99 -3.94 6.88 27.88
C LYS A 99 -3.05 6.40 26.74
N ALA A 100 -1.84 5.97 27.08
CA ALA A 100 -0.89 5.46 26.08
C ALA A 100 -1.39 4.16 25.43
N THR A 101 -2.02 3.27 26.20
CA THR A 101 -2.64 2.05 25.67
C THR A 101 -3.68 2.39 24.60
N ASP A 102 -4.57 3.33 24.90
CA ASP A 102 -5.59 3.77 23.94
C ASP A 102 -4.96 4.38 22.69
N GLN A 103 -3.88 5.13 22.84
CA GLN A 103 -3.14 5.70 21.72
C GLN A 103 -2.46 4.62 20.87
N PHE A 104 -1.87 3.59 21.48
CA PHE A 104 -1.29 2.46 20.73
C PHE A 104 -2.34 1.67 19.96
N ILE A 105 -3.50 1.45 20.54
CA ILE A 105 -4.62 0.78 19.87
C ILE A 105 -5.04 1.61 18.64
N ASN A 106 -5.13 2.92 18.79
CA ASN A 106 -5.45 3.82 17.68
C ASN A 106 -4.37 3.81 16.58
N LEU A 107 -3.09 3.80 16.96
CA LEU A 107 -2.00 3.69 16.01
C LEU A 107 -2.05 2.37 15.23
N GLN A 108 -2.38 1.27 15.90
CA GLN A 108 -2.54 -0.04 15.25
C GLN A 108 -3.70 -0.03 14.24
N LYS A 109 -4.80 0.63 14.56
CA LYS A 109 -5.92 0.83 13.62
C LYS A 109 -5.48 1.63 12.40
N GLN A 110 -4.80 2.74 12.62
CA GLN A 110 -4.27 3.58 11.53
C GLN A 110 -3.31 2.80 10.65
N TRP A 111 -2.46 1.95 11.24
CA TRP A 111 -1.53 1.11 10.51
C TRP A 111 -2.25 0.19 9.51
N LYS A 112 -3.32 -0.43 9.93
CA LYS A 112 -4.12 -1.34 9.09
C LYS A 112 -4.82 -0.61 7.94
N GLU A 113 -5.17 0.65 8.14
CA GLU A 113 -5.84 1.48 7.14
C GLU A 113 -4.89 2.01 6.07
N ILE A 114 -3.60 2.07 6.35
CA ILE A 114 -2.60 2.54 5.39
C ILE A 114 -2.37 1.45 4.33
N GLY A 115 -2.38 1.88 3.06
CA GLY A 115 -2.20 0.99 1.93
C GLY A 115 -0.76 0.50 1.73
N ALA A 116 -0.48 0.02 0.53
CA ALA A 116 0.80 -0.61 0.19
C ALA A 116 1.99 0.34 0.32
N VAL A 117 3.11 -0.20 0.75
CA VAL A 117 4.42 0.46 0.81
C VAL A 117 5.45 -0.44 0.11
N PRO A 118 6.63 0.08 -0.26
CA PRO A 118 7.67 -0.74 -0.87
C PRO A 118 7.99 -1.97 -0.02
N ARG A 119 8.05 -3.14 -0.65
CA ARG A 119 8.17 -4.43 0.03
C ARG A 119 9.38 -4.51 0.97
N LYS A 120 10.51 -3.95 0.53
CA LYS A 120 11.74 -3.94 1.33
C LYS A 120 11.59 -3.15 2.64
N LYS A 121 10.83 -2.06 2.58
CA LYS A 121 10.60 -1.18 3.74
C LYS A 121 9.43 -1.64 4.61
N SER A 122 8.46 -2.34 4.03
CA SER A 122 7.29 -2.83 4.73
C SER A 122 7.65 -3.70 5.93
N GLU A 123 8.53 -4.68 5.73
CA GLU A 123 8.96 -5.57 6.80
C GLU A 123 9.75 -4.85 7.89
N GLN A 124 10.67 -3.96 7.50
CA GLN A 124 11.46 -3.16 8.43
C GLN A 124 10.58 -2.26 9.30
N LEU A 125 9.61 -1.58 8.67
CA LEU A 125 8.69 -0.70 9.36
C LEU A 125 7.77 -1.48 10.31
N TRP A 126 7.29 -2.64 9.89
CA TRP A 126 6.46 -3.50 10.72
C TRP A 126 7.23 -3.97 11.97
N LYS A 127 8.47 -4.42 11.80
CA LYS A 127 9.33 -4.81 12.91
C LYS A 127 9.58 -3.67 13.88
N ARG A 128 9.85 -2.48 13.35
CA ARG A 128 10.07 -1.27 14.13
C ARG A 128 8.83 -0.88 14.93
N PHE A 129 7.68 -0.85 14.29
CA PHE A 129 6.41 -0.53 14.92
C PHE A 129 6.04 -1.54 16.00
N ARG A 130 6.14 -2.82 15.67
CA ARG A 130 5.85 -3.91 16.59
C ARG A 130 6.78 -3.90 17.80
N ALA A 131 8.06 -3.66 17.59
CA ALA A 131 9.03 -3.57 18.67
C ALA A 131 8.66 -2.47 19.68
N ALA A 132 8.25 -1.29 19.19
CA ALA A 132 7.81 -0.20 20.06
C ALA A 132 6.54 -0.57 20.84
N CYS A 133 5.58 -1.20 20.19
CA CYS A 133 4.36 -1.69 20.86
C CYS A 133 4.67 -2.74 21.91
N ASP A 134 5.47 -3.73 21.57
CA ASP A 134 5.84 -4.83 22.48
C ASP A 134 6.60 -4.29 23.70
N GLU A 135 7.51 -3.37 23.49
CA GLU A 135 8.28 -2.72 24.57
C GLU A 135 7.35 -1.97 25.53
N PHE A 136 6.41 -1.20 24.99
CA PHE A 136 5.44 -0.48 25.83
C PHE A 136 4.57 -1.45 26.62
N PHE A 137 3.98 -2.46 25.98
CA PHE A 137 3.08 -3.39 26.65
C PHE A 137 3.82 -4.26 27.69
N ALA A 138 5.05 -4.63 27.41
CA ALA A 138 5.89 -5.34 28.38
C ALA A 138 6.17 -4.49 29.62
N GLU A 139 6.51 -3.22 29.43
CA GLU A 139 6.74 -2.28 30.54
C GLU A 139 5.45 -2.01 31.31
N ARG A 140 4.32 -1.88 30.63
CA ARG A 140 3.02 -1.72 31.25
C ARG A 140 2.70 -2.91 32.17
N ASP A 141 2.86 -4.12 31.67
CA ASP A 141 2.57 -5.34 32.39
C ASP A 141 3.53 -5.53 33.58
N LYS A 142 4.79 -5.18 33.39
CA LYS A 142 5.81 -5.22 34.44
C LYS A 142 5.53 -4.23 35.58
N ASN A 143 5.01 -3.04 35.24
CA ASN A 143 4.70 -1.98 36.20
C ASN A 143 3.27 -2.05 36.74
N ALA A 144 2.44 -2.96 36.24
CA ALA A 144 1.13 -3.22 36.80
C ALA A 144 1.33 -3.76 38.22
N LYS A 145 0.89 -2.98 39.24
CA LYS A 145 1.02 -3.42 40.62
C LYS A 145 0.00 -4.51 40.89
N PRO A 146 0.41 -5.69 41.33
CA PRO A 146 -0.51 -6.79 41.63
C PRO A 146 -1.63 -6.41 42.60
N GLU A 147 -1.30 -5.51 43.51
CA GLU A 147 -2.24 -5.01 44.54
C GLU A 147 -3.41 -4.20 43.94
N ASN A 148 -3.21 -3.57 42.80
CA ASN A 148 -4.19 -2.72 42.14
C ASN A 148 -4.81 -3.34 40.87
N ASP A 149 -4.31 -4.50 40.44
CA ASP A 149 -4.81 -5.22 39.29
C ASP A 149 -5.77 -6.35 39.71
N PHE A 150 -6.94 -5.97 40.17
CA PHE A 150 -7.96 -6.94 40.60
C PHE A 150 -8.38 -7.87 39.48
N TYR A 151 -8.45 -7.38 38.25
CA TYR A 151 -8.88 -8.16 37.09
C TYR A 151 -7.80 -9.17 36.66
N GLY A 152 -6.55 -8.74 36.57
CA GLY A 152 -5.43 -9.63 36.28
C GLY A 152 -5.23 -10.69 37.36
N ASN A 153 -5.36 -10.29 38.63
CA ASN A 153 -5.30 -11.20 39.77
C ASN A 153 -6.42 -12.23 39.72
N LEU A 154 -7.62 -11.81 39.36
CA LEU A 154 -8.77 -12.73 39.22
C LEU A 154 -8.53 -13.76 38.12
N LYS A 155 -8.04 -13.31 36.96
CA LYS A 155 -7.69 -14.21 35.85
C LYS A 155 -6.61 -15.21 36.24
N ALA A 156 -5.57 -14.75 36.91
CA ALA A 156 -4.47 -15.62 37.34
C ALA A 156 -4.99 -16.68 38.34
N LYS A 157 -5.84 -16.30 39.26
CA LYS A 157 -6.46 -17.23 40.21
C LYS A 157 -7.38 -18.23 39.51
N GLN A 158 -8.18 -17.80 38.58
CA GLN A 158 -9.05 -18.67 37.78
C GLN A 158 -8.26 -19.69 36.98
N ARG A 159 -7.14 -19.26 36.37
CA ARG A 159 -6.24 -20.15 35.64
C ARG A 159 -5.63 -21.21 36.54
N LEU A 160 -5.19 -20.85 37.75
CA LEU A 160 -4.68 -21.79 38.73
C LEU A 160 -5.71 -22.85 39.12
N ILE A 161 -6.95 -22.42 39.31
CA ILE A 161 -8.06 -23.35 39.65
C ILE A 161 -8.29 -24.33 38.51
N GLU A 162 -8.28 -23.85 37.27
CA GLU A 162 -8.45 -24.72 36.10
C GLU A 162 -7.29 -25.73 35.97
N GLU A 163 -6.06 -25.30 36.21
CA GLU A 163 -4.88 -26.17 36.18
C GLU A 163 -5.00 -27.26 37.28
N ILE A 164 -5.44 -26.91 38.46
CA ILE A 164 -5.65 -27.87 39.54
C ILE A 164 -6.74 -28.87 39.18
N LYS A 165 -7.83 -28.42 38.59
CA LYS A 165 -8.95 -29.30 38.15
C LYS A 165 -8.56 -30.24 37.03
N ALA A 166 -7.52 -29.89 36.21
CA ALA A 166 -7.02 -30.71 35.13
C ALA A 166 -6.20 -31.91 35.60
N TYR A 167 -5.78 -31.93 36.86
CA TYR A 167 -5.15 -33.06 37.51
C TYR A 167 -6.21 -33.95 38.16
#